data_914ce7a1702903801109ea3bb427ae9e
#
_entry.id   914ce7a1702903801109ea3bb427ae9e
#
_cell.length_a   1.000
_cell.length_b   1.000
_cell.length_c   1.000
_cell.angle_alpha   90.00
_cell.angle_beta   90.00
_cell.angle_gamma   90.00
#
_symmetry.space_group_name_H-M   'P 1'
#
loop_
_entity.id
_entity.type
_entity.pdbx_description
1 polymer ?
#
loop_
_entity_poly.entity_id
_entity_poly.type
_entity_poly.pdbx_seq_one_letter_code
_entity_poly.pdbx_strand_id
1 'polypeptide(L)'
;MIRSASFRAIGATALLGLGLGGLFASACRQKAAPAPPMATPSVTLSREKVPLGGPVDITYKFVVAAGATFTQNYRVMVHVVDPNEELMWTDDHDPPVPTTGWKPGQTVEYTRTVFVPVYPYVGDATIQVGLYGQPNQPRVPLAGEDMGQRAYKVGRLQLAPQSETVLSVFKDGWQAPEAAEHNAAVEWHWTKKVATLAVKNPKRDSVLYLDLDNPGGVFEESQQVTVSTAAGTPLDQFTLTPKRATLRKIPLPAAALGADDNVDLRIAVDKTFVPSRLSPSSKDPRELGVRVFHAVVVVLAP
;
A
#
# COMPACT_ATOMS: atom_id res chain seq x y z
N MET A 1 -26.32 61.53 36.25
CA MET A 1 -26.12 62.95 35.88
C MET A 1 -26.11 62.97 34.36
N ILE A 2 -27.27 63.18 33.73
CA ILE A 2 -27.88 64.47 33.34
C ILE A 2 -26.91 65.32 32.50
N ARG A 3 -27.16 65.41 31.21
CA ARG A 3 -27.68 66.51 30.37
C ARG A 3 -27.31 66.20 28.92
N SER A 4 -28.20 66.02 28.01
CA SER A 4 -29.24 66.86 27.39
C SER A 4 -28.68 67.82 26.32
N ALA A 5 -29.17 67.65 25.12
CA ALA A 5 -29.76 68.55 24.11
C ALA A 5 -28.74 69.43 23.33
N SER A 6 -28.86 69.73 22.05
CA SER A 6 -30.00 70.18 21.29
C SER A 6 -29.72 70.26 19.80
N PHE A 7 -30.66 69.97 18.97
CA PHE A 7 -31.11 70.55 17.72
C PHE A 7 -30.30 71.65 17.02
N ARG A 8 -30.13 71.55 15.69
CA ARG A 8 -30.68 72.50 14.73
C ARG A 8 -30.62 71.96 13.27
N ALA A 9 -31.71 72.13 12.63
CA ALA A 9 -32.04 71.83 11.23
C ALA A 9 -31.53 72.93 10.27
N ILE A 10 -31.71 72.61 9.00
CA ILE A 10 -31.98 73.46 7.81
C ILE A 10 -30.85 73.41 6.76
N GLY A 11 -31.27 72.98 5.57
CA GLY A 11 -30.55 73.25 4.34
C GLY A 11 -30.83 72.22 3.21
N ALA A 12 -32.02 72.33 2.61
CA ALA A 12 -32.32 71.63 1.33
C ALA A 12 -31.52 72.25 0.20
N THR A 13 -30.78 71.44 -0.55
CA THR A 13 -30.33 71.84 -1.89
C THR A 13 -30.44 70.63 -2.82
N ALA A 14 -31.40 70.70 -3.72
CA ALA A 14 -31.57 69.76 -4.80
C ALA A 14 -30.45 69.95 -5.83
N LEU A 15 -29.74 68.87 -6.17
CA LEU A 15 -28.87 68.81 -7.34
C LEU A 15 -29.19 67.55 -8.12
N LEU A 16 -29.74 67.80 -9.31
CA LEU A 16 -29.88 66.79 -10.39
C LEU A 16 -28.48 66.26 -10.73
N GLY A 17 -28.25 64.97 -10.56
CA GLY A 17 -27.05 64.26 -10.99
C GLY A 17 -27.41 63.10 -11.87
N LEU A 18 -27.06 63.14 -13.13
CA LEU A 18 -27.22 62.18 -14.19
C LEU A 18 -26.95 60.75 -13.72
N GLY A 19 -27.88 59.84 -13.99
CA GLY A 19 -27.69 58.42 -13.86
C GLY A 19 -26.72 57.89 -14.91
N LEU A 20 -25.50 57.55 -14.48
CA LEU A 20 -24.62 56.64 -15.22
C LEU A 20 -25.04 55.19 -14.85
N GLY A 21 -25.84 54.57 -15.71
CA GLY A 21 -26.15 53.18 -15.65
C GLY A 21 -24.89 52.36 -15.89
N GLY A 22 -24.27 51.95 -14.79
CA GLY A 22 -23.17 50.97 -14.83
C GLY A 22 -23.73 49.62 -15.24
N LEU A 23 -23.52 49.24 -16.50
CA LEU A 23 -23.66 47.86 -16.98
C LEU A 23 -22.66 46.99 -16.22
N PHE A 24 -23.12 46.38 -15.13
CA PHE A 24 -22.40 45.23 -14.55
C PHE A 24 -22.50 44.07 -15.54
N ALA A 25 -21.55 44.01 -16.48
CA ALA A 25 -21.28 42.80 -17.22
C ALA A 25 -20.87 41.73 -16.22
N SER A 26 -21.84 40.91 -15.80
CA SER A 26 -21.57 39.65 -15.15
C SER A 26 -20.77 38.78 -16.13
N ALA A 27 -19.44 38.91 -16.05
CA ALA A 27 -18.55 37.99 -16.73
C ALA A 27 -18.83 36.61 -16.16
N CYS A 28 -19.70 35.85 -16.83
CA CYS A 28 -19.78 34.39 -16.64
C CYS A 28 -18.34 33.87 -16.84
N ARG A 29 -17.68 33.56 -15.74
CA ARG A 29 -16.40 32.86 -15.79
C ARG A 29 -16.67 31.51 -16.44
N GLN A 30 -16.46 31.44 -17.75
CA GLN A 30 -16.59 30.23 -18.52
C GLN A 30 -15.66 29.21 -17.84
N LYS A 31 -16.25 28.15 -17.24
CA LYS A 31 -15.49 27.06 -16.60
C LYS A 31 -14.57 26.50 -17.69
N ALA A 32 -13.27 26.64 -17.51
CA ALA A 32 -12.30 26.14 -18.48
C ALA A 32 -12.62 24.67 -18.79
N ALA A 33 -12.58 24.31 -20.07
CA ALA A 33 -12.81 22.93 -20.48
C ALA A 33 -11.87 21.98 -19.70
N PRO A 34 -12.35 20.83 -19.24
CA PRO A 34 -11.50 19.88 -18.53
C PRO A 34 -10.29 19.53 -19.38
N ALA A 35 -9.10 19.50 -18.77
CA ALA A 35 -7.91 19.08 -19.47
C ALA A 35 -8.09 17.64 -20.00
N PRO A 36 -7.62 17.33 -21.22
CA PRO A 36 -7.78 16.01 -21.79
C PRO A 36 -7.07 14.95 -20.93
N PRO A 37 -7.64 13.74 -20.83
CA PRO A 37 -7.04 12.67 -20.05
C PRO A 37 -5.71 12.23 -20.68
N MET A 38 -4.70 12.01 -19.82
CA MET A 38 -3.37 11.58 -20.25
C MET A 38 -3.23 10.05 -20.35
N ALA A 39 -4.02 9.31 -19.58
CA ALA A 39 -4.08 7.85 -19.62
C ALA A 39 -5.45 7.35 -19.12
N THR A 40 -5.74 6.09 -19.43
CA THR A 40 -6.88 5.35 -18.87
C THR A 40 -6.34 4.32 -17.89
N PRO A 41 -6.58 4.45 -16.58
CA PRO A 41 -6.17 3.48 -15.56
C PRO A 41 -7.19 2.34 -15.47
N SER A 42 -6.72 1.16 -15.13
CA SER A 42 -7.53 0.02 -14.70
C SER A 42 -6.72 -0.88 -13.79
N VAL A 43 -7.40 -1.74 -13.00
CA VAL A 43 -6.74 -2.77 -12.19
C VAL A 43 -7.40 -4.13 -12.41
N THR A 44 -6.60 -5.18 -12.25
CA THR A 44 -7.05 -6.56 -12.16
C THR A 44 -6.55 -7.13 -10.84
N LEU A 45 -7.41 -7.83 -10.12
CA LEU A 45 -7.08 -8.45 -8.82
C LEU A 45 -6.91 -9.95 -8.99
N SER A 46 -5.93 -10.55 -8.31
CA SER A 46 -5.75 -12.01 -8.28
C SER A 46 -6.93 -12.74 -7.61
N ARG A 47 -7.67 -12.02 -6.78
CA ARG A 47 -8.91 -12.45 -6.12
C ARG A 47 -9.77 -11.25 -5.78
N GLU A 48 -11.08 -11.41 -5.83
CA GLU A 48 -12.03 -10.35 -5.50
C GLU A 48 -12.34 -10.25 -4.00
N LYS A 49 -12.17 -11.37 -3.27
CA LYS A 49 -12.38 -11.47 -1.83
C LYS A 49 -11.06 -11.77 -1.12
N VAL A 50 -10.70 -10.94 -0.14
CA VAL A 50 -9.44 -11.06 0.62
C VAL A 50 -9.71 -10.88 2.11
N PRO A 51 -9.27 -11.80 2.97
CA PRO A 51 -9.35 -11.59 4.41
C PRO A 51 -8.35 -10.52 4.86
N LEU A 52 -8.71 -9.80 5.92
CA LEU A 52 -7.81 -8.85 6.58
C LEU A 52 -6.50 -9.56 6.96
N GLY A 53 -5.36 -8.91 6.71
CA GLY A 53 -4.02 -9.49 6.84
C GLY A 53 -3.59 -10.38 5.66
N GLY A 54 -4.49 -10.67 4.72
CA GLY A 54 -4.21 -11.50 3.55
C GLY A 54 -3.57 -10.73 2.40
N PRO A 55 -2.79 -11.40 1.52
CA PRO A 55 -2.22 -10.79 0.33
C PRO A 55 -3.20 -10.79 -0.84
N VAL A 56 -3.08 -9.76 -1.68
CA VAL A 56 -3.72 -9.67 -3.00
C VAL A 56 -2.73 -9.12 -4.02
N ASP A 57 -2.66 -9.75 -5.20
CA ASP A 57 -1.93 -9.18 -6.31
C ASP A 57 -2.84 -8.20 -7.05
N ILE A 58 -2.37 -6.98 -7.19
CA ILE A 58 -3.03 -5.92 -7.94
C ILE A 58 -2.19 -5.67 -9.20
N THR A 59 -2.75 -5.97 -10.36
CA THR A 59 -2.15 -5.63 -11.65
C THR A 59 -2.68 -4.29 -12.10
N TYR A 60 -1.83 -3.29 -12.09
CA TYR A 60 -2.11 -1.93 -12.57
C TYR A 60 -1.86 -1.86 -14.06
N LYS A 61 -2.80 -1.24 -14.79
CA LYS A 61 -2.68 -1.02 -16.23
C LYS A 61 -3.05 0.42 -16.56
N PHE A 62 -2.18 1.08 -17.31
CA PHE A 62 -2.37 2.44 -17.82
C PHE A 62 -2.26 2.42 -19.35
N VAL A 63 -3.34 2.77 -20.05
CA VAL A 63 -3.31 2.98 -21.50
C VAL A 63 -3.07 4.47 -21.73
N VAL A 64 -1.87 4.81 -22.18
CA VAL A 64 -1.45 6.20 -22.41
C VAL A 64 -2.20 6.77 -23.61
N ALA A 65 -2.79 7.95 -23.49
CA ALA A 65 -3.50 8.59 -24.59
C ALA A 65 -2.54 8.93 -25.76
N ALA A 66 -3.00 8.83 -27.01
CA ALA A 66 -2.16 9.03 -28.20
C ALA A 66 -1.49 10.41 -28.29
N GLY A 67 -2.07 11.43 -27.66
CA GLY A 67 -1.51 12.80 -27.60
C GLY A 67 -0.82 13.15 -26.29
N ALA A 68 -0.67 12.21 -25.36
CA ALA A 68 -0.14 12.49 -24.03
C ALA A 68 1.38 12.39 -23.99
N THR A 69 2.01 13.33 -23.29
CA THR A 69 3.46 13.31 -22.99
C THR A 69 3.66 13.66 -21.52
N PHE A 70 4.32 12.79 -20.79
CA PHE A 70 4.67 13.01 -19.39
C PHE A 70 6.02 13.71 -19.30
N THR A 71 6.05 14.96 -18.83
CA THR A 71 7.26 15.79 -18.76
C THR A 71 8.01 15.67 -17.44
N GLN A 72 7.40 15.02 -16.45
CA GLN A 72 8.00 14.74 -15.13
C GLN A 72 7.56 13.36 -14.63
N ASN A 73 8.25 12.85 -13.63
CA ASN A 73 7.86 11.62 -12.98
C ASN A 73 6.71 11.85 -12.00
N TYR A 74 5.70 11.01 -12.11
CA TYR A 74 4.54 10.97 -11.24
C TYR A 74 4.52 9.66 -10.47
N ARG A 75 4.13 9.72 -9.22
CA ARG A 75 3.81 8.55 -8.39
C ARG A 75 2.38 8.11 -8.66
N VAL A 76 2.14 6.84 -8.52
CA VAL A 76 0.80 6.26 -8.54
C VAL A 76 0.22 6.39 -7.14
N MET A 77 -0.85 7.17 -7.01
CA MET A 77 -1.70 7.20 -5.83
C MET A 77 -2.61 5.98 -5.88
N VAL A 78 -2.68 5.24 -4.80
CA VAL A 78 -3.64 4.16 -4.62
C VAL A 78 -4.30 4.33 -3.28
N HIS A 79 -5.58 4.66 -3.30
CA HIS A 79 -6.41 4.77 -2.12
C HIS A 79 -7.44 3.66 -2.12
N VAL A 80 -7.60 3.00 -1.00
CA VAL A 80 -8.68 2.05 -0.77
C VAL A 80 -9.61 2.64 0.27
N VAL A 81 -10.86 2.83 -0.14
CA VAL A 81 -11.88 3.51 0.65
C VAL A 81 -13.06 2.58 0.94
N ASP A 82 -13.73 2.82 2.05
CA ASP A 82 -14.96 2.14 2.42
C ASP A 82 -16.18 2.68 1.65
N PRO A 83 -17.42 2.16 1.85
CA PRO A 83 -18.63 2.67 1.20
C PRO A 83 -18.99 4.12 1.53
N ASN A 84 -18.46 4.68 2.62
CA ASN A 84 -18.64 6.09 3.00
C ASN A 84 -17.55 7.00 2.43
N GLU A 85 -16.69 6.45 1.53
CA GLU A 85 -15.52 7.14 0.96
C GLU A 85 -14.45 7.49 1.99
N GLU A 86 -14.45 6.86 3.18
CA GLU A 86 -13.39 7.03 4.18
C GLU A 86 -12.16 6.22 3.78
N LEU A 87 -10.99 6.88 3.85
CA LEU A 87 -9.72 6.25 3.50
C LEU A 87 -9.34 5.18 4.53
N MET A 88 -9.27 3.93 4.08
CA MET A 88 -8.82 2.81 4.92
C MET A 88 -7.30 2.64 4.88
N TRP A 89 -6.69 2.60 3.69
CA TRP A 89 -5.23 2.54 3.53
C TRP A 89 -4.80 3.04 2.16
N THR A 90 -3.51 3.22 1.99
CA THR A 90 -2.86 3.62 0.73
C THR A 90 -1.79 2.60 0.32
N ASP A 91 -1.58 2.45 -1.00
CA ASP A 91 -0.42 1.75 -1.59
C ASP A 91 0.27 2.67 -2.61
N ASP A 92 0.54 3.90 -2.22
CA ASP A 92 1.19 4.90 -3.07
C ASP A 92 2.62 4.47 -3.41
N HIS A 93 2.95 4.42 -4.71
CA HIS A 93 4.25 3.92 -5.14
C HIS A 93 4.74 4.58 -6.43
N ASP A 94 6.03 4.45 -6.68
CA ASP A 94 6.62 4.78 -7.98
C ASP A 94 6.41 3.61 -8.94
N PRO A 95 5.90 3.85 -10.17
CA PRO A 95 5.77 2.77 -11.15
C PRO A 95 7.16 2.23 -11.54
N PRO A 96 7.29 0.92 -11.86
CA PRO A 96 8.57 0.31 -12.21
C PRO A 96 9.28 1.00 -13.39
N VAL A 97 8.49 1.52 -14.34
CA VAL A 97 8.96 2.39 -15.42
C VAL A 97 8.51 3.80 -15.08
N PRO A 98 9.43 4.74 -14.85
CA PRO A 98 9.08 6.14 -14.58
C PRO A 98 8.15 6.71 -15.65
N THR A 99 7.19 7.54 -15.26
CA THR A 99 6.16 8.05 -16.21
C THR A 99 6.74 8.85 -17.37
N THR A 100 7.90 9.49 -17.20
CA THR A 100 8.62 10.15 -18.32
C THR A 100 9.04 9.18 -19.43
N GLY A 101 9.11 7.89 -19.15
CA GLY A 101 9.36 6.83 -20.11
C GLY A 101 8.09 6.29 -20.80
N TRP A 102 6.90 6.71 -20.37
CA TRP A 102 5.64 6.26 -20.97
C TRP A 102 5.40 6.97 -22.29
N LYS A 103 5.14 6.21 -23.34
CA LYS A 103 4.98 6.73 -24.72
C LYS A 103 3.51 6.84 -25.09
N PRO A 104 3.13 7.82 -25.94
CA PRO A 104 1.79 7.94 -26.49
C PRO A 104 1.31 6.61 -27.11
N GLY A 105 0.09 6.18 -26.75
CA GLY A 105 -0.51 4.93 -27.22
C GLY A 105 0.02 3.66 -26.54
N GLN A 106 1.01 3.77 -25.65
CA GLN A 106 1.59 2.61 -24.95
C GLN A 106 0.63 2.10 -23.86
N THR A 107 0.62 0.78 -23.68
CA THR A 107 0.08 0.15 -22.46
C THR A 107 1.23 -0.12 -21.50
N VAL A 108 1.13 0.45 -20.28
CA VAL A 108 2.05 0.16 -19.19
C VAL A 108 1.32 -0.72 -18.18
N GLU A 109 1.88 -1.89 -17.89
CA GLU A 109 1.26 -2.86 -17.00
C GLU A 109 2.30 -3.45 -16.04
N TYR A 110 1.94 -3.58 -14.77
CA TYR A 110 2.79 -4.21 -13.75
C TYR A 110 1.95 -4.67 -12.57
N THR A 111 2.47 -5.63 -11.81
CA THR A 111 1.78 -6.23 -10.66
C THR A 111 2.52 -5.92 -9.37
N ARG A 112 1.77 -5.62 -8.32
CA ARG A 112 2.24 -5.51 -6.93
C ARG A 112 1.44 -6.45 -6.06
N THR A 113 2.09 -7.06 -5.09
CA THR A 113 1.40 -7.77 -3.99
C THR A 113 1.22 -6.80 -2.83
N VAL A 114 0.00 -6.65 -2.38
CA VAL A 114 -0.38 -5.82 -1.24
C VAL A 114 -0.94 -6.73 -0.16
N PHE A 115 -0.49 -6.56 1.09
CA PHE A 115 -1.13 -7.18 2.25
C PHE A 115 -2.21 -6.23 2.76
N VAL A 116 -3.45 -6.71 2.79
CA VAL A 116 -4.58 -5.92 3.29
C VAL A 116 -4.37 -5.68 4.78
N PRO A 117 -4.31 -4.42 5.24
CA PRO A 117 -4.14 -4.15 6.66
C PRO A 117 -5.28 -4.73 7.51
N VAL A 118 -4.99 -5.02 8.77
CA VAL A 118 -6.04 -5.33 9.74
C VAL A 118 -6.76 -4.02 10.07
N TYR A 119 -8.02 -3.92 9.65
CA TYR A 119 -8.85 -2.73 9.80
C TYR A 119 -10.20 -3.13 10.41
N PRO A 120 -10.85 -2.31 11.24
CA PRO A 120 -12.11 -2.65 11.91
C PRO A 120 -13.33 -2.56 10.98
N TYR A 121 -13.18 -2.97 9.72
CA TYR A 121 -14.23 -2.99 8.71
C TYR A 121 -14.12 -4.25 7.85
N VAL A 122 -15.26 -4.86 7.56
CA VAL A 122 -15.43 -6.02 6.68
C VAL A 122 -16.55 -5.69 5.70
N GLY A 123 -16.35 -5.93 4.42
CA GLY A 123 -17.31 -5.60 3.36
C GLY A 123 -16.64 -5.08 2.10
N ASP A 124 -17.40 -4.37 1.27
CA ASP A 124 -16.92 -3.85 -0.01
C ASP A 124 -16.01 -2.63 0.19
N ALA A 125 -14.89 -2.63 -0.51
CA ALA A 125 -13.96 -1.52 -0.60
C ALA A 125 -13.78 -1.08 -2.06
N THR A 126 -13.61 0.21 -2.28
CA THR A 126 -13.35 0.78 -3.61
C THR A 126 -11.88 1.12 -3.75
N ILE A 127 -11.26 0.70 -4.87
CA ILE A 127 -9.89 1.04 -5.22
C ILE A 127 -9.92 2.26 -6.13
N GLN A 128 -9.24 3.32 -5.71
CA GLN A 128 -9.06 4.55 -6.45
C GLN A 128 -7.60 4.71 -6.86
N VAL A 129 -7.36 5.17 -8.08
CA VAL A 129 -6.01 5.41 -8.61
C VAL A 129 -5.91 6.83 -9.15
N GLY A 130 -4.75 7.45 -8.95
CA GLY A 130 -4.40 8.75 -9.52
C GLY A 130 -2.91 8.82 -9.83
N LEU A 131 -2.49 9.87 -10.52
CA LEU A 131 -1.08 10.19 -10.72
C LEU A 131 -0.80 11.57 -10.13
N TYR A 132 0.20 11.67 -9.25
CA TYR A 132 0.60 12.92 -8.60
C TYR A 132 2.10 13.15 -8.66
N GLY A 133 2.48 14.43 -8.76
CA GLY A 133 3.87 14.88 -8.78
C GLY A 133 4.25 15.60 -7.47
N GLN A 134 4.72 16.83 -7.60
CA GLN A 134 5.13 17.66 -6.45
C GLN A 134 3.95 17.99 -5.53
N PRO A 135 4.20 18.21 -4.23
CA PRO A 135 3.19 18.70 -3.30
C PRO A 135 2.52 19.98 -3.85
N ASN A 136 1.20 20.11 -3.62
CA ASN A 136 0.37 21.23 -4.06
C ASN A 136 0.15 21.36 -5.58
N GLN A 137 0.60 20.41 -6.39
CA GLN A 137 0.20 20.33 -7.79
C GLN A 137 -1.07 19.48 -7.94
N PRO A 138 -2.01 19.86 -8.84
CA PRO A 138 -3.15 19.04 -9.11
C PRO A 138 -2.70 17.70 -9.73
N ARG A 139 -3.37 16.61 -9.36
CA ARG A 139 -3.13 15.29 -9.97
C ARG A 139 -3.36 15.34 -11.48
N VAL A 140 -2.73 14.41 -12.19
CA VAL A 140 -2.86 14.26 -13.65
C VAL A 140 -4.31 13.91 -14.02
N PRO A 141 -4.92 14.53 -15.04
CA PRO A 141 -6.21 14.10 -15.53
C PRO A 141 -6.10 12.71 -16.18
N LEU A 142 -6.93 11.78 -15.74
CA LEU A 142 -7.04 10.43 -16.29
C LEU A 142 -8.47 10.22 -16.84
N ALA A 143 -8.66 9.21 -17.66
CA ALA A 143 -9.99 8.81 -18.09
C ALA A 143 -10.64 7.90 -17.05
N GLY A 144 -11.93 8.06 -16.79
CA GLY A 144 -12.69 7.21 -15.86
C GLY A 144 -13.60 7.99 -14.92
N GLU A 145 -14.16 7.31 -13.95
CA GLU A 145 -15.03 7.86 -12.91
C GLU A 145 -14.18 8.59 -11.86
N ASP A 146 -14.17 9.93 -11.90
CA ASP A 146 -13.45 10.78 -10.93
C ASP A 146 -14.29 10.91 -9.64
N MET A 147 -13.80 10.32 -8.56
CA MET A 147 -14.40 10.36 -7.22
C MET A 147 -14.05 11.64 -6.45
N GLY A 148 -13.39 12.58 -7.11
CA GLY A 148 -12.93 13.84 -6.54
C GLY A 148 -11.42 13.98 -6.57
N GLN A 149 -10.95 15.21 -6.82
CA GLN A 149 -9.52 15.52 -6.85
C GLN A 149 -8.68 14.63 -7.78
N ARG A 150 -9.27 14.11 -8.87
CA ARG A 150 -8.63 13.17 -9.80
C ARG A 150 -8.18 11.88 -9.12
N ALA A 151 -9.01 11.34 -8.25
CA ALA A 151 -8.95 9.98 -7.75
C ALA A 151 -9.96 9.16 -8.55
N TYR A 152 -9.49 8.23 -9.38
CA TYR A 152 -10.34 7.51 -10.33
C TYR A 152 -10.65 6.13 -9.81
N LYS A 153 -11.95 5.77 -9.75
CA LYS A 153 -12.38 4.43 -9.38
C LYS A 153 -11.97 3.43 -10.47
N VAL A 154 -11.23 2.42 -10.06
CA VAL A 154 -10.68 1.40 -10.99
C VAL A 154 -11.05 -0.03 -10.62
N GLY A 155 -11.54 -0.28 -9.41
CA GLY A 155 -11.90 -1.62 -8.97
C GLY A 155 -12.64 -1.64 -7.64
N ARG A 156 -13.05 -2.85 -7.26
CA ARG A 156 -13.63 -3.17 -5.95
C ARG A 156 -12.92 -4.36 -5.36
N LEU A 157 -12.84 -4.42 -4.05
CA LEU A 157 -12.26 -5.49 -3.27
C LEU A 157 -13.21 -5.82 -2.11
N GLN A 158 -13.60 -7.07 -1.95
CA GLN A 158 -14.37 -7.51 -0.80
C GLN A 158 -13.42 -7.90 0.33
N LEU A 159 -13.51 -7.20 1.45
CA LEU A 159 -12.76 -7.50 2.66
C LEU A 159 -13.52 -8.55 3.48
N ALA A 160 -12.82 -9.61 3.85
CA ALA A 160 -13.34 -10.69 4.68
C ALA A 160 -12.75 -10.63 6.09
N PRO A 161 -13.41 -11.25 7.09
CA PRO A 161 -12.85 -11.34 8.43
C PRO A 161 -11.48 -12.01 8.44
N GLN A 162 -10.59 -11.56 9.32
CA GLN A 162 -9.27 -12.15 9.52
C GLN A 162 -9.34 -13.65 9.85
N SER A 163 -10.43 -14.11 10.47
CA SER A 163 -10.66 -15.53 10.77
C SER A 163 -10.78 -16.43 9.52
N GLU A 164 -10.92 -15.86 8.32
CA GLU A 164 -10.88 -16.61 7.05
C GLU A 164 -9.43 -16.85 6.56
N THR A 165 -8.40 -16.30 7.21
CA THR A 165 -7.01 -16.66 6.93
C THR A 165 -6.67 -18.04 7.48
N VAL A 166 -5.69 -18.71 6.87
CA VAL A 166 -5.11 -19.92 7.47
C VAL A 166 -4.39 -19.51 8.76
N LEU A 167 -4.80 -20.10 9.88
CA LEU A 167 -4.19 -19.79 11.17
C LEU A 167 -2.71 -20.16 11.16
N SER A 168 -1.87 -19.18 11.49
CA SER A 168 -0.44 -19.33 11.64
C SER A 168 0.00 -18.82 13.01
N VAL A 169 0.92 -19.53 13.66
CA VAL A 169 1.44 -19.18 14.99
C VAL A 169 2.96 -19.19 14.96
N PHE A 170 3.56 -18.10 15.39
CA PHE A 170 4.99 -17.97 15.61
C PHE A 170 5.39 -18.78 16.86
N LYS A 171 6.10 -19.91 16.67
CA LYS A 171 6.57 -20.78 17.76
C LYS A 171 8.00 -20.40 18.20
N ASP A 172 8.90 -21.37 18.21
CA ASP A 172 10.29 -21.18 18.60
C ASP A 172 11.09 -20.41 17.55
N GLY A 173 12.12 -19.70 18.01
CA GLY A 173 13.08 -19.03 17.13
C GLY A 173 12.66 -17.66 16.63
N TRP A 174 11.58 -17.09 17.14
CA TRP A 174 11.14 -15.73 16.88
C TRP A 174 11.46 -14.81 18.05
N GLN A 175 11.76 -13.56 17.76
CA GLN A 175 11.78 -12.48 18.75
C GLN A 175 10.40 -11.83 18.84
N ALA A 176 10.16 -11.08 19.93
CA ALA A 176 8.93 -10.29 20.04
C ALA A 176 8.78 -9.31 18.85
N PRO A 177 7.55 -8.98 18.47
CA PRO A 177 7.31 -8.03 17.37
C PRO A 177 7.91 -6.66 17.67
N GLU A 178 8.44 -6.03 16.64
CA GLU A 178 8.93 -4.66 16.63
C GLU A 178 8.20 -3.88 15.53
N ALA A 179 8.03 -2.57 15.76
CA ALA A 179 7.43 -1.67 14.78
C ALA A 179 8.40 -0.57 14.37
N ALA A 180 8.20 -0.02 13.18
CA ALA A 180 8.99 1.10 12.71
C ALA A 180 8.70 2.37 13.56
N GLU A 181 9.75 3.09 13.95
CA GLU A 181 9.68 4.27 14.83
C GLU A 181 8.69 5.33 14.32
N HIS A 182 8.61 5.53 13.01
CA HIS A 182 7.76 6.55 12.40
C HIS A 182 6.48 5.99 11.75
N ASN A 183 6.26 4.68 11.80
CA ASN A 183 5.08 4.05 11.23
C ASN A 183 4.76 2.73 11.93
N ALA A 184 3.95 2.80 12.96
CA ALA A 184 3.54 1.64 13.75
C ALA A 184 2.78 0.55 12.96
N ALA A 185 2.30 0.87 11.76
CA ALA A 185 1.68 -0.13 10.88
C ALA A 185 2.72 -1.04 10.18
N VAL A 186 4.01 -0.67 10.21
CA VAL A 186 5.09 -1.50 9.70
C VAL A 186 5.70 -2.27 10.87
N GLU A 187 5.26 -3.50 11.04
CA GLU A 187 5.74 -4.42 12.09
C GLU A 187 6.55 -5.55 11.48
N TRP A 188 7.46 -6.11 12.26
CA TRP A 188 8.23 -7.30 11.89
C TRP A 188 8.57 -8.15 13.09
N HIS A 189 8.86 -9.43 12.84
CA HIS A 189 9.52 -10.33 13.78
C HIS A 189 10.93 -10.62 13.29
N TRP A 190 11.91 -10.59 14.20
CA TRP A 190 13.23 -11.15 13.92
C TRP A 190 13.21 -12.66 14.10
N THR A 191 13.83 -13.37 13.15
CA THR A 191 14.17 -14.78 13.38
C THR A 191 15.47 -14.91 14.17
N LYS A 192 15.66 -16.03 14.87
CA LYS A 192 16.97 -16.57 15.21
C LYS A 192 17.52 -17.34 14.01
N LYS A 193 18.55 -18.18 14.22
CA LYS A 193 19.10 -19.02 13.16
C LYS A 193 18.06 -19.93 12.51
N VAL A 194 17.12 -20.42 13.28
CA VAL A 194 15.95 -21.19 12.82
C VAL A 194 14.72 -20.69 13.55
N ALA A 195 13.68 -20.38 12.81
CA ALA A 195 12.38 -19.99 13.33
C ALA A 195 11.30 -20.96 12.84
N THR A 196 10.33 -21.26 13.68
CA THR A 196 9.24 -22.22 13.39
C THR A 196 7.92 -21.48 13.31
N LEU A 197 7.23 -21.62 12.17
CA LEU A 197 5.87 -21.16 11.95
C LEU A 197 4.93 -22.37 11.96
N ALA A 198 4.08 -22.50 12.96
CA ALA A 198 3.02 -23.49 12.96
C ALA A 198 1.85 -23.02 12.12
N VAL A 199 1.36 -23.84 11.23
CA VAL A 199 0.27 -23.54 10.32
C VAL A 199 -0.81 -24.57 10.50
N LYS A 200 -2.08 -24.15 10.63
CA LYS A 200 -3.22 -25.07 10.50
C LYS A 200 -3.20 -25.62 9.09
N ASN A 201 -3.02 -26.95 8.98
CA ASN A 201 -2.87 -27.59 7.68
C ASN A 201 -4.16 -27.46 6.85
N PRO A 202 -4.13 -26.74 5.72
CA PRO A 202 -5.31 -26.60 4.87
C PRO A 202 -5.64 -27.88 4.09
N LYS A 203 -4.75 -28.89 4.09
CA LYS A 203 -4.87 -30.17 3.38
C LYS A 203 -5.16 -29.99 1.88
N ARG A 204 -4.69 -28.87 1.34
CA ARG A 204 -4.84 -28.44 -0.06
C ARG A 204 -3.57 -27.71 -0.49
N ASP A 205 -3.35 -27.68 -1.79
CA ASP A 205 -2.29 -26.88 -2.37
C ASP A 205 -2.45 -25.42 -1.96
N SER A 206 -1.37 -24.84 -1.48
CA SER A 206 -1.35 -23.52 -0.87
C SER A 206 -0.06 -22.80 -1.24
N VAL A 207 0.03 -21.53 -0.90
CA VAL A 207 1.23 -20.71 -1.08
C VAL A 207 1.52 -19.98 0.24
N LEU A 208 2.76 -20.07 0.71
CA LEU A 208 3.27 -19.20 1.76
C LEU A 208 3.78 -17.91 1.12
N TYR A 209 3.16 -16.81 1.47
CA TYR A 209 3.66 -15.46 1.20
C TYR A 209 4.57 -15.08 2.34
N LEU A 210 5.86 -15.01 2.07
CA LEU A 210 6.90 -14.67 3.04
C LEU A 210 7.57 -13.37 2.61
N ASP A 211 7.26 -12.29 3.33
CA ASP A 211 7.82 -10.95 3.10
C ASP A 211 8.89 -10.68 4.16
N LEU A 212 10.13 -10.50 3.72
CA LEU A 212 11.27 -10.44 4.61
C LEU A 212 12.39 -9.58 4.03
N ASP A 213 13.27 -9.12 4.92
CA ASP A 213 14.49 -8.45 4.51
C ASP A 213 15.68 -8.72 5.44
N ASN A 214 16.84 -8.30 4.92
CA ASN A 214 18.02 -8.02 5.71
C ASN A 214 18.25 -6.50 5.69
N PRO A 215 18.12 -5.79 6.83
CA PRO A 215 18.18 -4.32 6.85
C PRO A 215 19.53 -3.76 6.39
N GLY A 216 20.56 -4.61 6.26
CA GLY A 216 21.92 -4.19 5.91
C GLY A 216 22.65 -3.55 7.09
N GLY A 217 23.94 -3.22 6.85
CA GLY A 217 24.80 -2.65 7.89
C GLY A 217 25.37 -3.69 8.88
N VAL A 218 24.90 -4.94 8.78
CA VAL A 218 25.38 -6.06 9.61
C VAL A 218 26.15 -7.05 8.75
N PHE A 219 25.60 -7.43 7.62
CA PHE A 219 26.24 -8.27 6.63
C PHE A 219 26.43 -7.49 5.34
N GLU A 220 27.64 -7.47 4.81
CA GLU A 220 27.91 -6.95 3.46
C GLU A 220 27.51 -7.97 2.40
N GLU A 221 27.62 -9.25 2.75
CA GLU A 221 27.23 -10.37 1.89
C GLU A 221 25.75 -10.74 2.06
N SER A 222 25.21 -11.34 1.01
CA SER A 222 23.86 -11.90 1.01
C SER A 222 23.71 -13.02 2.05
N GLN A 223 22.52 -13.18 2.62
CA GLN A 223 22.14 -14.29 3.48
C GLN A 223 21.40 -15.37 2.67
N GLN A 224 21.65 -16.63 2.98
CA GLN A 224 20.85 -17.75 2.47
C GLN A 224 19.68 -18.00 3.43
N VAL A 225 18.49 -18.12 2.86
CA VAL A 225 17.28 -18.53 3.56
C VAL A 225 16.80 -19.85 3.01
N THR A 226 16.52 -20.79 3.87
CA THR A 226 15.93 -22.10 3.52
C THR A 226 14.60 -22.24 4.22
N VAL A 227 13.56 -22.63 3.48
CA VAL A 227 12.25 -22.96 4.03
C VAL A 227 11.98 -24.43 3.83
N SER A 228 11.59 -25.13 4.90
CA SER A 228 11.30 -26.57 4.90
C SER A 228 10.14 -26.89 5.84
N THR A 229 9.57 -28.09 5.73
CA THR A 229 8.73 -28.64 6.80
C THR A 229 9.59 -29.06 7.98
N ALA A 230 8.99 -29.25 9.17
CA ALA A 230 9.70 -29.77 10.34
C ALA A 230 10.25 -31.19 10.11
N ALA A 231 9.61 -31.97 9.22
CA ALA A 231 10.07 -33.29 8.80
C ALA A 231 11.32 -33.24 7.88
N GLY A 232 11.75 -32.03 7.48
CA GLY A 232 12.95 -31.83 6.64
C GLY A 232 12.65 -31.79 5.15
N THR A 233 11.38 -31.83 4.70
CA THR A 233 11.04 -31.69 3.29
C THR A 233 11.36 -30.25 2.85
N PRO A 234 12.28 -30.03 1.88
CA PRO A 234 12.62 -28.70 1.40
C PRO A 234 11.43 -28.13 0.60
N LEU A 235 11.13 -26.85 0.82
CA LEU A 235 10.07 -26.11 0.13
C LEU A 235 10.65 -25.01 -0.76
N ASP A 236 11.63 -24.24 -0.25
CA ASP A 236 12.32 -23.20 -1.03
C ASP A 236 13.70 -22.91 -0.44
N GLN A 237 14.60 -22.41 -1.29
CA GLN A 237 15.89 -21.85 -0.89
C GLN A 237 16.19 -20.63 -1.76
N PHE A 238 16.56 -19.53 -1.12
CA PHE A 238 16.83 -18.28 -1.83
C PHE A 238 17.83 -17.40 -1.09
N THR A 239 18.29 -16.39 -1.78
CA THR A 239 19.29 -15.44 -1.27
C THR A 239 18.63 -14.09 -1.01
N LEU A 240 18.89 -13.50 0.16
CA LEU A 240 18.52 -12.13 0.50
C LEU A 240 19.69 -11.19 0.27
N THR A 241 19.47 -10.22 -0.62
CA THR A 241 20.41 -9.12 -0.81
C THR A 241 20.23 -8.08 0.31
N PRO A 242 21.31 -7.62 0.94
CA PRO A 242 21.22 -6.58 1.98
C PRO A 242 20.46 -5.34 1.51
N LYS A 243 19.67 -4.73 2.42
CA LYS A 243 18.86 -3.52 2.19
C LYS A 243 17.75 -3.66 1.14
N ARG A 244 17.43 -4.89 0.74
CA ARG A 244 16.37 -5.13 -0.24
C ARG A 244 15.28 -6.03 0.39
N ALA A 245 14.07 -5.50 0.49
CA ALA A 245 12.91 -6.30 0.83
C ALA A 245 12.63 -7.33 -0.27
N THR A 246 12.24 -8.51 0.12
CA THR A 246 12.00 -9.65 -0.77
C THR A 246 10.71 -10.34 -0.38
N LEU A 247 9.75 -10.36 -1.30
CA LEU A 247 8.56 -11.18 -1.16
C LEU A 247 8.77 -12.50 -1.89
N ARG A 248 8.66 -13.62 -1.16
CA ARG A 248 8.69 -14.98 -1.72
C ARG A 248 7.28 -15.56 -1.69
N LYS A 249 6.85 -16.13 -2.81
CA LYS A 249 5.63 -16.93 -2.94
C LYS A 249 6.05 -18.38 -3.04
N ILE A 250 6.01 -19.09 -1.92
CA ILE A 250 6.56 -20.44 -1.77
C ILE A 250 5.43 -21.44 -1.90
N PRO A 251 5.44 -22.30 -2.93
CA PRO A 251 4.43 -23.36 -3.07
C PRO A 251 4.47 -24.29 -1.86
N LEU A 252 3.29 -24.62 -1.36
CA LEU A 252 3.05 -25.61 -0.30
C LEU A 252 2.12 -26.70 -0.85
N PRO A 253 2.65 -27.70 -1.57
CA PRO A 253 1.85 -28.81 -2.06
C PRO A 253 1.21 -29.58 -0.90
N ALA A 254 -0.05 -29.96 -1.00
CA ALA A 254 -0.74 -30.73 0.03
C ALA A 254 0.03 -32.00 0.44
N ALA A 255 0.67 -32.65 -0.52
CA ALA A 255 1.51 -33.84 -0.28
C ALA A 255 2.73 -33.53 0.63
N ALA A 256 3.31 -32.33 0.55
CA ALA A 256 4.43 -31.91 1.38
C ALA A 256 4.00 -31.53 2.81
N LEU A 257 2.74 -31.08 2.97
CA LEU A 257 2.17 -30.71 4.27
C LEU A 257 1.71 -31.92 5.10
N GLY A 258 1.54 -33.08 4.48
CA GLY A 258 1.09 -34.30 5.16
C GLY A 258 -0.37 -34.28 5.58
N ALA A 259 -0.75 -35.25 6.44
CA ALA A 259 -2.13 -35.47 6.84
C ALA A 259 -2.52 -34.85 8.19
N ASP A 260 -1.54 -34.43 8.98
CA ASP A 260 -1.77 -33.87 10.32
C ASP A 260 -2.56 -32.57 10.26
N ASP A 261 -3.26 -32.21 11.34
CA ASP A 261 -4.07 -30.99 11.41
C ASP A 261 -3.23 -29.71 11.50
N ASN A 262 -1.98 -29.85 11.93
CA ASN A 262 -1.03 -28.75 11.98
C ASN A 262 0.27 -29.18 11.33
N VAL A 263 0.94 -28.24 10.68
CA VAL A 263 2.26 -28.42 10.11
C VAL A 263 3.19 -27.33 10.58
N ASP A 264 4.38 -27.71 10.99
CA ASP A 264 5.44 -26.77 11.37
C ASP A 264 6.35 -26.53 10.16
N LEU A 265 6.45 -25.27 9.76
CA LEU A 265 7.37 -24.80 8.74
C LEU A 265 8.59 -24.19 9.42
N ARG A 266 9.78 -24.51 8.95
CA ARG A 266 11.05 -23.97 9.44
C ARG A 266 11.61 -22.98 8.44
N ILE A 267 11.98 -21.81 8.95
CA ILE A 267 12.69 -20.76 8.24
C ILE A 267 14.08 -20.68 8.84
N ALA A 268 15.08 -21.13 8.11
CA ALA A 268 16.47 -21.18 8.54
C ALA A 268 17.30 -20.18 7.75
N VAL A 269 18.24 -19.51 8.44
CA VAL A 269 19.19 -18.58 7.84
C VAL A 269 20.63 -19.07 8.09
N ASP A 270 21.52 -18.84 7.15
CA ASP A 270 22.94 -19.24 7.28
C ASP A 270 23.73 -18.39 8.27
N LYS A 271 23.33 -17.10 8.44
CA LYS A 271 24.03 -16.11 9.26
C LYS A 271 23.07 -15.43 10.24
N THR A 272 23.54 -15.21 11.45
CA THR A 272 22.87 -14.41 12.50
C THR A 272 23.87 -13.46 13.13
N PHE A 273 23.38 -12.48 13.85
CA PHE A 273 24.19 -11.53 14.58
C PHE A 273 23.61 -11.24 15.97
N VAL A 274 24.46 -10.68 16.84
CA VAL A 274 24.06 -10.18 18.15
C VAL A 274 24.48 -8.71 18.21
N PRO A 275 23.54 -7.76 18.25
CA PRO A 275 23.86 -6.33 18.18
C PRO A 275 24.89 -5.85 19.21
N SER A 276 24.81 -6.33 20.45
CA SER A 276 25.77 -5.98 21.52
C SER A 276 27.21 -6.47 21.27
N ARG A 277 27.40 -7.44 20.36
CA ARG A 277 28.74 -7.92 19.96
C ARG A 277 29.29 -7.13 18.75
N LEU A 278 28.43 -6.43 18.02
CA LEU A 278 28.82 -5.66 16.83
C LEU A 278 29.12 -4.20 17.15
N SER A 279 28.41 -3.63 18.12
CA SER A 279 28.57 -2.23 18.50
C SER A 279 28.60 -2.06 20.02
N PRO A 280 29.64 -1.39 20.58
CA PRO A 280 29.69 -1.09 22.01
C PRO A 280 28.55 -0.23 22.52
N SER A 281 27.86 0.50 21.63
CA SER A 281 26.71 1.33 21.98
C SER A 281 25.41 0.52 22.10
N SER A 282 25.36 -0.68 21.53
CA SER A 282 24.18 -1.56 21.62
C SER A 282 24.22 -2.43 22.87
N LYS A 283 23.12 -2.47 23.60
CA LYS A 283 22.92 -3.36 24.74
C LYS A 283 22.06 -4.59 24.40
N ASP A 284 21.66 -4.75 23.14
CA ASP A 284 20.78 -5.82 22.71
C ASP A 284 21.55 -7.16 22.62
N PRO A 285 21.24 -8.15 23.49
CA PRO A 285 21.93 -9.44 23.53
C PRO A 285 21.27 -10.49 22.63
N ARG A 286 20.17 -10.15 21.93
CA ARG A 286 19.38 -11.11 21.16
C ARG A 286 20.16 -11.62 19.93
N GLU A 287 19.97 -12.88 19.61
CA GLU A 287 20.37 -13.42 18.31
C GLU A 287 19.32 -13.03 17.26
N LEU A 288 19.75 -12.37 16.20
CA LEU A 288 18.91 -11.83 15.13
C LEU A 288 19.36 -12.41 13.78
N GLY A 289 18.40 -12.94 13.01
CA GLY A 289 18.60 -13.48 11.66
C GLY A 289 18.12 -12.52 10.59
N VAL A 290 16.86 -12.64 10.20
CA VAL A 290 16.17 -11.78 9.21
C VAL A 290 14.91 -11.19 9.82
N ARG A 291 14.48 -10.03 9.29
CA ARG A 291 13.17 -9.46 9.64
C ARG A 291 12.11 -10.07 8.73
N VAL A 292 11.01 -10.51 9.33
CA VAL A 292 9.85 -11.02 8.62
C VAL A 292 8.67 -10.11 8.91
N PHE A 293 8.16 -9.47 7.88
CA PHE A 293 7.01 -8.55 7.94
C PHE A 293 5.70 -9.30 7.80
N HIS A 294 5.67 -10.28 6.90
CA HIS A 294 4.49 -11.11 6.67
C HIS A 294 4.89 -12.58 6.46
N ALA A 295 4.13 -13.47 7.06
CA ALA A 295 4.21 -14.92 6.85
C ALA A 295 2.78 -15.47 6.80
N VAL A 296 2.17 -15.48 5.61
CA VAL A 296 0.75 -15.77 5.42
C VAL A 296 0.57 -16.91 4.44
N VAL A 297 -0.19 -17.93 4.85
CA VAL A 297 -0.55 -19.05 3.99
C VAL A 297 -1.89 -18.79 3.31
N VAL A 298 -1.92 -18.98 2.01
CA VAL A 298 -3.11 -18.82 1.17
C VAL A 298 -3.40 -20.11 0.45
N VAL A 299 -4.62 -20.59 0.60
CA VAL A 299 -5.12 -21.77 -0.12
C VAL A 299 -5.38 -21.41 -1.58
N LEU A 300 -4.89 -22.22 -2.50
CA LEU A 300 -5.17 -22.05 -3.91
C LEU A 300 -6.62 -22.43 -4.24
N ALA A 301 -7.21 -21.72 -5.17
CA ALA A 301 -8.52 -22.11 -5.71
C ALA A 301 -8.42 -23.51 -6.35
N PRO A 302 -9.49 -24.30 -6.32
CA PRO A 302 -9.54 -25.61 -6.97
C PRO A 302 -9.38 -25.53 -8.48
#